data_b6c6eba545e65d5cec94d6e84a143d64
#
_entry.id   b6c6eba545e65d5cec94d6e84a143d64
#
_cell.length_a   1.000
_cell.length_b   1.000
_cell.length_c   1.000
_cell.angle_alpha   90.00
_cell.angle_beta   90.00
_cell.angle_gamma   90.00
#
_symmetry.space_group_name_H-M   'P 1'
#
loop_
_entity.id
_entity.type
_entity.pdbx_description
1 polymer ?
#
loop_
_entity_poly.entity_id
_entity_poly.type
_entity_poly.pdbx_seq_one_letter_code
_entity_poly.pdbx_strand_id
1 'polypeptide(L)'
;MRRDVFQAIADPTRREIINMIAHQSLNLNSVAEKFHISRPAISKHIKILTECGLIIIKQQGRERFCEAKLQQLNEVSQWIEQYRVFWTTKLDALENFLNKTSATTKAGSVKNHKQTKAAGKKQIITNNRKTKTLKRNI
;
A
#
# COMPACT_ATOMS: atom_id res chain seq x y z
N MET A 1 14.96 23.04 -24.78
CA MET A 1 14.05 21.90 -24.59
C MET A 1 13.64 21.86 -23.13
N ARG A 2 12.35 22.01 -22.82
CA ARG A 2 11.86 22.00 -21.45
C ARG A 2 11.90 20.55 -20.95
N ARG A 3 12.54 20.29 -19.83
CA ARG A 3 12.60 18.93 -19.29
C ARG A 3 11.23 18.53 -18.74
N ASP A 4 10.87 17.27 -18.95
CA ASP A 4 9.60 16.68 -18.54
C ASP A 4 9.58 16.39 -17.02
N VAL A 5 8.42 16.56 -16.40
CA VAL A 5 8.19 16.27 -14.97
C VAL A 5 8.45 14.80 -14.65
N PHE A 6 8.07 13.88 -15.53
CA PHE A 6 8.34 12.44 -15.36
C PHE A 6 9.84 12.15 -15.30
N GLN A 7 10.63 12.81 -16.15
CA GLN A 7 12.08 12.71 -16.10
C GLN A 7 12.66 13.25 -14.80
N ALA A 8 12.07 14.34 -14.27
CA ALA A 8 12.49 14.92 -12.99
C ALA A 8 12.28 13.94 -11.83
N ILE A 9 11.12 13.30 -11.74
CA ILE A 9 10.78 12.38 -10.64
C ILE A 9 11.31 10.95 -10.83
N ALA A 10 11.91 10.62 -11.96
CA ALA A 10 12.49 9.28 -12.20
C ALA A 10 13.66 8.96 -11.24
N ASP A 11 14.39 9.97 -10.81
CA ASP A 11 15.56 9.83 -9.93
C ASP A 11 15.16 9.84 -8.46
N PRO A 12 15.62 8.89 -7.62
CA PRO A 12 15.25 8.81 -6.22
C PRO A 12 15.75 10.01 -5.40
N THR A 13 16.95 10.51 -5.66
CA THR A 13 17.51 11.67 -4.96
C THR A 13 16.66 12.91 -5.21
N ARG A 14 16.18 13.10 -6.44
CA ARG A 14 15.29 14.22 -6.76
C ARG A 14 13.95 14.12 -6.05
N ARG A 15 13.36 12.92 -5.94
CA ARG A 15 12.13 12.72 -5.15
C ARG A 15 12.34 13.05 -3.69
N GLU A 16 13.48 12.66 -3.12
CA GLU A 16 13.81 12.96 -1.73
C GLU A 16 14.01 14.46 -1.49
N ILE A 17 14.68 15.16 -2.40
CA ILE A 17 14.77 16.64 -2.35
C ILE A 17 13.38 17.28 -2.35
N ILE A 18 12.48 16.84 -3.24
CA ILE A 18 11.10 17.35 -3.28
C ILE A 18 10.40 17.11 -1.94
N ASN A 19 10.50 15.91 -1.37
CA ASN A 19 9.87 15.58 -0.10
C ASN A 19 10.37 16.47 1.04
N MET A 20 11.68 16.76 1.08
CA MET A 20 12.26 17.64 2.10
C MET A 20 11.72 19.07 2.05
N ILE A 21 11.52 19.61 0.85
CA ILE A 21 11.09 21.01 0.64
C ILE A 21 9.57 21.15 0.44
N ALA A 22 8.82 20.03 0.42
CA ALA A 22 7.37 20.04 0.17
C ALA A 22 6.59 20.87 1.20
N HIS A 23 7.05 20.87 2.43
CA HIS A 23 6.37 21.51 3.56
C HIS A 23 7.05 22.78 4.08
N GLN A 24 8.28 23.03 3.66
CA GLN A 24 9.06 24.20 4.10
C GLN A 24 10.12 24.57 3.08
N SER A 25 10.38 25.86 2.96
CA SER A 25 11.52 26.35 2.18
C SER A 25 12.82 26.05 2.91
N LEU A 26 13.79 25.46 2.21
CA LEU A 26 15.10 25.11 2.79
C LEU A 26 16.23 25.82 2.04
N ASN A 27 17.24 26.22 2.80
CA ASN A 27 18.49 26.72 2.24
C ASN A 27 19.18 25.61 1.42
N LEU A 28 19.76 25.98 0.30
CA LEU A 28 20.48 25.07 -0.59
C LEU A 28 21.56 24.25 0.11
N ASN A 29 22.29 24.88 1.05
CA ASN A 29 23.32 24.21 1.84
C ASN A 29 22.72 23.17 2.78
N SER A 30 21.62 23.49 3.45
CA SER A 30 20.90 22.58 4.34
C SER A 30 20.35 21.35 3.59
N VAL A 31 19.92 21.55 2.35
CA VAL A 31 19.53 20.42 1.49
C VAL A 31 20.76 19.55 1.20
N ALA A 32 21.89 20.15 0.80
CA ALA A 32 23.09 19.41 0.46
C ALA A 32 23.70 18.62 1.62
N GLU A 33 23.59 19.12 2.85
CA GLU A 33 24.12 18.48 4.07
C GLU A 33 23.42 17.17 4.43
N LYS A 34 22.17 16.99 3.99
CA LYS A 34 21.39 15.78 4.29
C LYS A 34 21.71 14.60 3.37
N PHE A 35 22.46 14.82 2.31
CA PHE A 35 22.81 13.76 1.36
C PHE A 35 24.29 13.38 1.45
N HIS A 36 24.58 12.10 1.35
CA HIS A 36 25.96 11.56 1.31
C HIS A 36 26.62 11.68 -0.07
N ILE A 37 26.24 12.72 -0.82
CA ILE A 37 26.80 13.00 -2.15
C ILE A 37 27.36 14.43 -2.19
N SER A 38 28.20 14.69 -3.19
CA SER A 38 28.86 15.99 -3.27
C SER A 38 27.89 17.15 -3.52
N ARG A 39 28.22 18.34 -3.00
CA ARG A 39 27.44 19.56 -3.24
C ARG A 39 27.21 19.88 -4.72
N PRO A 40 28.20 19.72 -5.62
CA PRO A 40 27.96 19.88 -7.06
C PRO A 40 26.91 18.92 -7.62
N ALA A 41 26.88 17.67 -7.12
CA ALA A 41 25.89 16.68 -7.54
C ALA A 41 24.47 17.11 -7.10
N ILE A 42 24.28 17.54 -5.84
CA ILE A 42 23.01 18.11 -5.34
C ILE A 42 22.59 19.33 -6.19
N SER A 43 23.50 20.25 -6.48
CA SER A 43 23.22 21.42 -7.30
C SER A 43 22.71 21.04 -8.69
N LYS A 44 23.24 19.95 -9.27
CA LYS A 44 22.78 19.41 -10.56
C LYS A 44 21.35 18.86 -10.47
N HIS A 45 21.02 18.12 -9.40
CA HIS A 45 19.66 17.64 -9.16
C HIS A 45 18.67 18.81 -8.99
N ILE A 46 19.02 19.80 -8.20
CA ILE A 46 18.18 21.01 -7.99
C ILE A 46 18.00 21.78 -9.29
N LYS A 47 19.06 21.93 -10.10
CA LYS A 47 18.95 22.56 -11.42
C LYS A 47 17.93 21.85 -12.31
N ILE A 48 17.96 20.50 -12.38
CA ILE A 48 16.99 19.73 -13.16
C ILE A 48 15.57 19.96 -12.65
N LEU A 49 15.36 19.92 -11.33
CA LEU A 49 14.05 20.18 -10.72
C LEU A 49 13.53 21.59 -11.00
N THR A 50 14.42 22.58 -11.03
CA THR A 50 14.09 23.98 -11.38
C THR A 50 13.73 24.10 -12.86
N GLU A 51 14.47 23.46 -13.76
CA GLU A 51 14.18 23.43 -15.20
C GLU A 51 12.83 22.78 -15.51
N CYS A 52 12.40 21.79 -14.70
CA CYS A 52 11.08 21.15 -14.79
C CYS A 52 9.97 21.97 -14.10
N GLY A 53 10.31 23.06 -13.41
CA GLY A 53 9.35 23.91 -12.71
C GLY A 53 8.82 23.33 -11.39
N LEU A 54 9.46 22.29 -10.84
CA LEU A 54 9.10 21.68 -9.55
C LEU A 54 9.69 22.42 -8.35
N ILE A 55 10.74 23.19 -8.57
CA ILE A 55 11.41 24.00 -7.56
C ILE A 55 11.60 25.43 -8.08
N ILE A 56 11.42 26.39 -7.19
CA ILE A 56 11.80 27.78 -7.37
C ILE A 56 12.94 28.10 -6.41
N ILE A 57 13.96 28.78 -6.91
CA ILE A 57 15.06 29.29 -6.08
C ILE A 57 14.78 30.76 -5.79
N LYS A 58 14.62 31.09 -4.50
CA LYS A 58 14.49 32.48 -4.03
C LYS A 58 15.77 32.89 -3.34
N GLN A 59 16.29 34.05 -3.70
CA GLN A 59 17.44 34.63 -3.02
C GLN A 59 16.96 35.53 -1.88
N GLN A 60 17.49 35.29 -0.68
CA GLN A 60 17.25 36.12 0.49
C GLN A 60 18.62 36.52 1.08
N GLY A 61 19.03 37.76 0.81
CA GLY A 61 20.36 38.21 1.16
C GLY A 61 21.45 37.43 0.41
N ARG A 62 22.33 36.79 1.14
CA ARG A 62 23.44 35.97 0.60
C ARG A 62 23.06 34.50 0.43
N GLU A 63 21.88 34.11 0.89
CA GLU A 63 21.43 32.72 0.89
C GLU A 63 20.42 32.46 -0.22
N ARG A 64 20.39 31.20 -0.67
CA ARG A 64 19.48 30.71 -1.69
C ARG A 64 18.58 29.66 -1.06
N PHE A 65 17.27 29.90 -1.13
CA PHE A 65 16.23 28.99 -0.62
C PHE A 65 15.52 28.26 -1.75
N CYS A 66 15.33 26.97 -1.55
CA CYS A 66 14.55 26.11 -2.43
C CYS A 66 13.12 26.04 -1.91
N GLU A 67 12.15 26.35 -2.77
CA GLU A 67 10.72 26.24 -2.48
C GLU A 67 10.06 25.30 -3.49
N ALA A 68 9.26 24.36 -3.02
CA ALA A 68 8.56 23.42 -3.87
C ALA A 68 7.40 24.08 -4.60
N LYS A 69 7.24 23.77 -5.89
CA LYS A 69 6.10 24.16 -6.72
C LYS A 69 5.41 22.90 -7.23
N LEU A 70 4.58 22.29 -6.37
CA LEU A 70 4.03 20.95 -6.60
C LEU A 70 2.90 20.90 -7.64
N GLN A 71 2.39 22.04 -8.11
CA GLN A 71 1.34 22.07 -9.14
C GLN A 71 1.73 21.31 -10.43
N GLN A 72 3.01 21.28 -10.75
CA GLN A 72 3.51 20.55 -11.92
C GLN A 72 3.33 19.02 -11.78
N LEU A 73 3.19 18.51 -10.54
CA LEU A 73 2.92 17.10 -10.29
C LEU A 73 1.48 16.67 -10.65
N ASN A 74 0.58 17.62 -10.90
CA ASN A 74 -0.78 17.29 -11.35
C ASN A 74 -0.79 16.49 -12.66
N GLU A 75 0.16 16.74 -13.55
CA GLU A 75 0.32 15.96 -14.79
C GLU A 75 0.62 14.48 -14.51
N VAL A 76 1.50 14.22 -13.55
CA VAL A 76 1.82 12.87 -13.10
C VAL A 76 0.60 12.21 -12.44
N SER A 77 -0.11 12.96 -11.57
CA SER A 77 -1.31 12.48 -10.90
C SER A 77 -2.41 12.08 -11.89
N GLN A 78 -2.66 12.91 -12.91
CA GLN A 78 -3.63 12.61 -13.96
C GLN A 78 -3.24 11.37 -14.77
N TRP A 79 -1.95 11.21 -15.07
CA TRP A 79 -1.46 10.04 -15.78
C TRP A 79 -1.65 8.76 -14.96
N ILE A 80 -1.35 8.77 -13.66
CA ILE A 80 -1.53 7.63 -12.75
C ILE A 80 -3.01 7.27 -12.61
N GLU A 81 -3.90 8.28 -12.55
CA GLU A 81 -5.34 8.08 -12.33
C GLU A 81 -5.99 7.20 -13.40
N GLN A 82 -5.61 7.32 -14.67
CA GLN A 82 -6.15 6.46 -15.75
C GLN A 82 -5.81 4.97 -15.52
N TYR A 83 -4.65 4.68 -14.92
CA TYR A 83 -4.24 3.31 -14.61
C TYR A 83 -4.87 2.82 -13.30
N ARG A 84 -5.12 3.71 -12.34
CA ARG A 84 -5.83 3.37 -11.11
C ARG A 84 -7.22 2.80 -11.41
N VAL A 85 -7.99 3.45 -12.25
CA VAL A 85 -9.31 2.97 -12.68
C VAL A 85 -9.23 1.59 -13.33
N PHE A 86 -8.26 1.39 -14.22
CA PHE A 86 -8.03 0.09 -14.86
C PHE A 86 -7.77 -1.02 -13.83
N TRP A 87 -6.87 -0.80 -12.87
CA TRP A 87 -6.54 -1.80 -11.85
C TRP A 87 -7.70 -2.07 -10.90
N THR A 88 -8.44 -1.05 -10.47
CA THR A 88 -9.61 -1.22 -9.61
C THR A 88 -10.65 -2.11 -10.29
N THR A 89 -10.97 -1.86 -11.55
CA THR A 89 -11.91 -2.70 -12.30
C THR A 89 -11.46 -4.16 -12.40
N LYS A 90 -10.14 -4.41 -12.57
CA LYS A 90 -9.59 -5.77 -12.62
C LYS A 90 -9.68 -6.49 -11.28
N LEU A 91 -9.39 -5.78 -10.19
CA LEU A 91 -9.48 -6.33 -8.84
C LEU A 91 -10.93 -6.64 -8.44
N ASP A 92 -11.88 -5.77 -8.75
CA ASP A 92 -13.31 -5.99 -8.52
C ASP A 92 -13.83 -7.22 -9.28
N ALA A 93 -13.38 -7.39 -10.53
CA ALA A 93 -13.73 -8.57 -11.34
C ALA A 93 -13.17 -9.86 -10.71
N LEU A 94 -11.96 -9.84 -10.19
CA LEU A 94 -11.34 -10.97 -9.49
C LEU A 94 -12.07 -11.30 -8.19
N GLU A 95 -12.42 -10.31 -7.39
CA GLU A 95 -13.18 -10.49 -6.15
C GLU A 95 -14.54 -11.12 -6.43
N ASN A 96 -15.26 -10.62 -7.42
CA ASN A 96 -16.54 -11.17 -7.85
C ASN A 96 -16.41 -12.63 -8.31
N PHE A 97 -15.34 -12.98 -9.01
CA PHE A 97 -15.06 -14.36 -9.42
C PHE A 97 -14.82 -15.27 -8.22
N LEU A 98 -14.00 -14.85 -7.27
CA LEU A 98 -13.69 -15.61 -6.05
C LEU A 98 -14.93 -15.82 -5.18
N ASN A 99 -15.78 -14.80 -5.03
CA ASN A 99 -17.03 -14.90 -4.27
C ASN A 99 -18.00 -15.89 -4.89
N LYS A 100 -18.13 -15.91 -6.23
CA LYS A 100 -18.96 -16.90 -6.96
C LYS A 100 -18.42 -18.32 -6.77
N THR A 101 -17.11 -18.52 -6.85
CA THR A 101 -16.48 -19.83 -6.68
C THR A 101 -16.64 -20.35 -5.25
N SER A 102 -16.50 -19.50 -4.25
CA SER A 102 -16.69 -19.84 -2.83
C SER A 102 -18.14 -20.22 -2.52
N ALA A 103 -19.12 -19.57 -3.14
CA ALA A 103 -20.55 -19.91 -3.01
C ALA A 103 -20.86 -21.29 -3.61
N THR A 104 -20.25 -21.64 -4.74
CA THR A 104 -20.45 -22.94 -5.41
C THR A 104 -19.84 -24.09 -4.60
N THR A 105 -18.70 -23.87 -3.94
CA THR A 105 -18.06 -24.88 -3.09
C THR A 105 -18.86 -25.17 -1.82
N LYS A 106 -19.53 -24.17 -1.24
CA LYS A 106 -20.44 -24.35 -0.09
C LYS A 106 -21.73 -25.06 -0.47
N ALA A 107 -22.24 -24.88 -1.68
CA ALA A 107 -23.45 -25.57 -2.17
C ALA A 107 -23.20 -27.05 -2.52
N GLY A 108 -21.97 -27.43 -2.89
CA GLY A 108 -21.56 -28.80 -3.17
C GLY A 108 -21.35 -29.67 -1.94
N SER A 109 -21.10 -29.09 -0.76
CA SER A 109 -20.82 -29.83 0.48
C SER A 109 -22.07 -30.24 1.27
N VAL A 110 -23.29 -29.83 0.87
CA VAL A 110 -24.53 -30.13 1.61
C VAL A 110 -25.30 -31.32 1.02
N LYS A 111 -24.88 -31.90 -0.11
CA LYS A 111 -25.62 -33.00 -0.79
C LYS A 111 -25.16 -34.42 -0.49
N ASN A 112 -24.24 -34.69 0.42
CA ASN A 112 -23.76 -36.03 0.69
C ASN A 112 -23.95 -36.50 2.13
N HIS A 113 -25.09 -36.13 2.80
CA HIS A 113 -25.44 -36.75 4.09
C HIS A 113 -26.93 -37.05 4.20
N LYS A 114 -27.49 -37.79 3.22
CA LYS A 114 -28.77 -38.47 3.39
C LYS A 114 -28.82 -39.69 2.48
N GLN A 115 -28.26 -40.80 2.95
CA GLN A 115 -28.75 -42.16 2.69
C GLN A 115 -27.78 -43.18 3.34
N THR A 116 -28.11 -43.59 4.56
CA THR A 116 -28.04 -44.94 5.04
C THR A 116 -28.61 -44.98 6.45
N LYS A 117 -29.91 -45.16 6.55
CA LYS A 117 -30.59 -45.72 7.73
C LYS A 117 -31.60 -46.70 7.22
N ALA A 118 -31.25 -47.96 7.17
CA ALA A 118 -32.18 -49.05 7.33
C ALA A 118 -31.39 -50.34 7.63
N ALA A 119 -31.86 -51.02 8.67
CA ALA A 119 -31.66 -52.43 9.04
C ALA A 119 -30.58 -52.73 10.08
N GLY A 120 -31.06 -53.19 11.24
CA GLY A 120 -30.29 -53.98 12.19
C GLY A 120 -30.77 -53.82 13.64
N LYS A 121 -31.95 -54.43 13.93
CA LYS A 121 -32.46 -54.72 15.29
C LYS A 121 -31.54 -55.65 16.07
N LYS A 122 -31.53 -55.47 17.40
CA LYS A 122 -31.58 -56.43 18.53
C LYS A 122 -30.44 -56.21 19.55
N GLN A 123 -30.90 -55.87 20.69
CA GLN A 123 -31.08 -56.56 22.00
C GLN A 123 -29.89 -56.37 22.96
N ILE A 124 -30.23 -55.70 24.05
CA ILE A 124 -30.43 -56.15 25.43
C ILE A 124 -29.12 -56.44 26.19
N ILE A 125 -28.85 -55.80 27.28
CA ILE A 125 -29.00 -56.17 28.69
C ILE A 125 -28.15 -55.26 29.61
N THR A 126 -28.86 -54.59 30.48
CA THR A 126 -28.66 -54.33 31.93
C THR A 126 -27.27 -54.58 32.58
N ASN A 127 -26.81 -53.66 33.31
CA ASN A 127 -26.61 -53.65 34.79
C ASN A 127 -25.68 -52.47 35.17
N ASN A 128 -26.19 -51.50 35.88
CA ASN A 128 -26.44 -51.38 37.31
C ASN A 128 -25.17 -51.49 38.18
N ARG A 129 -25.04 -50.46 38.94
CA ARG A 129 -24.45 -50.27 40.27
C ARG A 129 -23.34 -49.18 40.28
N LYS A 130 -23.77 -48.03 40.87
CA LYS A 130 -23.50 -47.63 42.27
C LYS A 130 -22.01 -47.65 42.61
N THR A 131 -21.44 -46.58 43.02
CA THR A 131 -21.48 -45.88 44.33
C THR A 131 -20.47 -44.74 44.25
N LYS A 132 -20.89 -43.57 44.66
CA LYS A 132 -20.75 -43.00 46.01
C LYS A 132 -19.37 -42.33 46.30
N THR A 133 -19.46 -41.04 46.45
CA THR A 133 -18.92 -40.25 47.57
C THR A 133 -17.41 -40.24 47.77
N LEU A 134 -16.72 -39.21 47.94
CA LEU A 134 -16.70 -38.21 49.03
C LEU A 134 -15.58 -37.21 48.82
N LYS A 135 -15.89 -35.92 48.93
CA LYS A 135 -15.32 -34.93 49.82
C LYS A 135 -13.79 -34.72 49.87
N ARG A 136 -13.55 -33.44 49.82
CA ARG A 136 -12.83 -32.52 50.70
C ARG A 136 -11.46 -32.04 50.20
N ASN A 137 -11.49 -30.76 50.17
CA ASN A 137 -10.60 -29.80 50.86
C ASN A 137 -9.10 -30.06 50.73
N ILE A 138 -8.41 -29.15 50.23
CA ILE A 138 -7.95 -27.88 50.83
C ILE A 138 -7.60 -26.94 49.70
#